data_0b47eff332c7528e74bbf7052e739aba
#
_entry.id   0b47eff332c7528e74bbf7052e739aba
#
_cell.length_a   1.000
_cell.length_b   1.000
_cell.length_c   1.000
_cell.angle_alpha   90.00
_cell.angle_beta   90.00
_cell.angle_gamma   90.00
#
_symmetry.space_group_name_H-M   'P 1'
#
loop_
_entity.id
_entity.type
_entity.pdbx_description
1 polymer ?
#
loop_
_entity_poly.entity_id
_entity_poly.type
_entity_poly.pdbx_seq_one_letter_code
_entity_poly.pdbx_strand_id
1 'polypeptide(L)'
;MPRFKMVDGVSIQLTDAEETARDNEEAAWAAGEDARALASMREDRNRRLADTDWYGSSDLTMSADMTTYRQDLRDLPAGKTTKAHVDAATWPTKPAA
;
A
#
# COMPACT_ATOMS: atom_id res chain seq x y z
N MET A 1 15.63 -23.32 9.44
CA MET A 1 16.85 -23.39 8.60
C MET A 1 17.95 -22.58 9.25
N PRO A 2 19.17 -23.11 9.35
CA PRO A 2 20.27 -22.30 9.86
C PRO A 2 20.58 -21.14 8.92
N ARG A 3 20.92 -20.00 9.49
CA ARG A 3 21.32 -18.80 8.76
C ARG A 3 22.78 -18.53 9.01
N PHE A 4 23.41 -17.86 8.08
CA PHE A 4 24.83 -17.53 8.12
C PHE A 4 25.05 -16.04 7.94
N LYS A 5 26.13 -15.53 8.53
CA LYS A 5 26.60 -14.17 8.34
C LYS A 5 28.02 -14.19 7.80
N MET A 6 28.41 -13.12 7.11
CA MET A 6 29.78 -12.95 6.61
C MET A 6 30.58 -12.10 7.59
N VAL A 7 31.72 -12.63 8.03
CA VAL A 7 32.68 -11.92 8.88
C VAL A 7 34.06 -12.11 8.27
N ASP A 8 34.70 -11.02 7.87
CA ASP A 8 36.03 -11.02 7.23
C ASP A 8 36.12 -11.97 6.03
N GLY A 9 35.04 -12.06 5.24
CA GLY A 9 34.97 -12.93 4.07
C GLY A 9 34.65 -14.40 4.39
N VAL A 10 34.40 -14.72 5.66
CA VAL A 10 34.07 -16.08 6.10
C VAL A 10 32.59 -16.17 6.45
N SER A 11 31.93 -17.23 5.95
CA SER A 11 30.54 -17.53 6.32
C SER A 11 30.49 -18.19 7.69
N ILE A 12 29.76 -17.56 8.63
CA ILE A 12 29.65 -18.04 10.02
C ILE A 12 28.17 -18.23 10.32
N GLN A 13 27.83 -19.41 10.86
CA GLN A 13 26.45 -19.68 11.25
C GLN A 13 26.03 -18.77 12.41
N LEU A 14 24.80 -18.25 12.33
CA LEU A 14 24.23 -17.42 13.38
C LEU A 14 24.05 -18.25 14.68
N THR A 15 24.25 -17.59 15.81
CA THR A 15 23.92 -18.17 17.11
C THR A 15 22.39 -18.23 17.28
N ASP A 16 21.92 -19.03 18.25
CA ASP A 16 20.48 -19.11 18.55
C ASP A 16 19.88 -17.75 18.89
N ALA A 17 20.62 -16.91 19.62
CA ALA A 17 20.17 -15.56 19.95
C ALA A 17 20.07 -14.67 18.69
N GLU A 18 21.04 -14.79 17.79
CA GLU A 18 21.02 -14.05 16.51
C GLU A 18 19.87 -14.51 15.61
N GLU A 19 19.62 -15.82 15.54
CA GLU A 19 18.48 -16.35 14.77
C GLU A 19 17.14 -15.90 15.36
N THR A 20 16.99 -15.89 16.68
CA THR A 20 15.79 -15.39 17.35
C THR A 20 15.56 -13.91 17.04
N ALA A 21 16.61 -13.09 17.06
CA ALA A 21 16.51 -11.68 16.72
C ALA A 21 16.04 -11.48 15.26
N ARG A 22 16.57 -12.28 14.34
CA ARG A 22 16.15 -12.25 12.93
C ARG A 22 14.69 -12.68 12.77
N ASP A 23 14.27 -13.74 13.45
CA ASP A 23 12.89 -14.20 13.41
C ASP A 23 11.93 -13.14 13.93
N ASN A 24 12.31 -12.43 14.99
CA ASN A 24 11.52 -11.34 15.55
C ASN A 24 11.44 -10.16 14.60
N GLU A 25 12.52 -9.80 13.92
CA GLU A 25 12.53 -8.75 12.90
C GLU A 25 11.61 -9.10 11.73
N GLU A 26 11.68 -10.32 11.23
CA GLU A 26 10.84 -10.80 10.14
C GLU A 26 9.37 -10.83 10.54
N ALA A 27 9.07 -11.28 11.76
CA ALA A 27 7.70 -11.30 12.28
C ALA A 27 7.14 -9.89 12.43
N ALA A 28 7.93 -8.93 12.91
CA ALA A 28 7.54 -7.53 13.04
C ALA A 28 7.29 -6.90 11.67
N TRP A 29 8.14 -7.18 10.70
CA TRP A 29 7.94 -6.72 9.33
C TRP A 29 6.66 -7.29 8.72
N ALA A 30 6.45 -8.61 8.85
CA ALA A 30 5.24 -9.26 8.34
C ALA A 30 3.98 -8.73 9.02
N ALA A 31 4.03 -8.47 10.31
CA ALA A 31 2.90 -7.91 11.06
C ALA A 31 2.49 -6.51 10.56
N GLY A 32 3.43 -5.76 9.98
CA GLY A 32 3.16 -4.44 9.41
C GLY A 32 2.71 -4.45 7.95
N GLU A 33 2.64 -5.62 7.31
CA GLU A 33 2.34 -5.74 5.88
C GLU A 33 0.99 -5.13 5.50
N ASP A 34 -0.05 -5.42 6.27
CA ASP A 34 -1.40 -4.91 6.00
C ASP A 34 -1.45 -3.38 6.10
N ALA A 35 -0.84 -2.82 7.14
CA ALA A 35 -0.80 -1.37 7.33
C ALA A 35 -0.03 -0.68 6.20
N ARG A 36 1.07 -1.26 5.74
CA ARG A 36 1.84 -0.73 4.61
C ARG A 36 1.04 -0.77 3.31
N ALA A 37 0.33 -1.87 3.07
CA ALA A 37 -0.50 -2.01 1.88
C ALA A 37 -1.63 -0.97 1.86
N LEU A 38 -2.29 -0.76 3.00
CA LEU A 38 -3.34 0.26 3.13
C LEU A 38 -2.80 1.67 2.96
N ALA A 39 -1.63 1.97 3.53
CA ALA A 39 -0.99 3.28 3.37
C ALA A 39 -0.64 3.54 1.90
N SER A 40 -0.07 2.55 1.21
CA SER A 40 0.25 2.65 -0.21
C SER A 40 -1.00 2.87 -1.08
N MET A 41 -2.08 2.16 -0.78
CA MET A 41 -3.36 2.34 -1.46
C MET A 41 -3.90 3.75 -1.29
N ARG A 42 -3.85 4.30 -0.05
CA ARG A 42 -4.32 5.66 0.23
C ARG A 42 -3.48 6.71 -0.48
N GLU A 43 -2.17 6.53 -0.55
CA GLU A 43 -1.29 7.43 -1.31
C GLU A 43 -1.62 7.43 -2.79
N ASP A 44 -1.84 6.26 -3.38
CA ASP A 44 -2.23 6.13 -4.79
C ASP A 44 -3.59 6.78 -5.04
N ARG A 45 -4.56 6.50 -4.17
CA ARG A 45 -5.88 7.13 -4.21
C ARG A 45 -5.77 8.66 -4.17
N ASN A 46 -4.99 9.18 -3.23
CA ASN A 46 -4.83 10.64 -3.06
C ASN A 46 -4.18 11.27 -4.29
N ARG A 47 -3.22 10.59 -4.90
CA ARG A 47 -2.59 11.03 -6.13
C ARG A 47 -3.59 11.08 -7.28
N ARG A 48 -4.44 10.07 -7.41
CA ARG A 48 -5.50 10.05 -8.43
C ARG A 48 -6.55 11.13 -8.20
N LEU A 49 -6.89 11.40 -6.95
CA LEU A 49 -7.80 12.51 -6.61
C LEU A 49 -7.16 13.86 -6.96
N ALA A 50 -5.87 14.03 -6.65
CA ALA A 50 -5.14 15.26 -6.98
C ALA A 50 -5.11 15.51 -8.50
N ASP A 51 -4.95 14.47 -9.30
CA ASP A 51 -4.94 14.56 -10.76
C ASP A 51 -6.26 15.11 -11.32
N THR A 52 -7.35 14.98 -10.59
CA THR A 52 -8.68 15.41 -11.02
C THR A 52 -9.26 16.57 -10.21
N ASP A 53 -8.52 17.10 -9.23
CA ASP A 53 -9.00 18.19 -8.38
C ASP A 53 -9.34 19.46 -9.17
N TRP A 54 -8.64 19.70 -10.26
CA TRP A 54 -8.89 20.87 -11.11
C TRP A 54 -10.28 20.87 -11.77
N TYR A 55 -10.93 19.71 -11.91
CA TYR A 55 -12.31 19.62 -12.41
C TYR A 55 -13.32 20.25 -11.45
N GLY A 56 -12.94 20.43 -10.18
CA GLY A 56 -13.75 21.10 -9.18
C GLY A 56 -13.61 22.61 -9.17
N SER A 57 -12.84 23.18 -10.11
CA SER A 57 -12.69 24.63 -10.25
C SER A 57 -14.03 25.29 -10.55
N SER A 58 -14.24 26.50 -10.02
CA SER A 58 -15.51 27.23 -10.18
C SER A 58 -15.86 27.56 -11.65
N ASP A 59 -14.88 27.55 -12.55
CA ASP A 59 -15.06 27.80 -13.97
C ASP A 59 -15.47 26.55 -14.75
N LEU A 60 -15.49 25.39 -14.12
CA LEU A 60 -15.74 24.12 -14.75
C LEU A 60 -16.92 23.41 -14.09
N THR A 61 -17.70 22.71 -14.90
CA THR A 61 -18.74 21.81 -14.39
C THR A 61 -18.22 20.38 -14.46
N MET A 62 -18.11 19.75 -13.30
CA MET A 62 -17.68 18.35 -13.22
C MET A 62 -18.78 17.44 -13.77
N SER A 63 -18.42 16.52 -14.67
CA SER A 63 -19.38 15.56 -15.20
C SER A 63 -19.85 14.59 -14.12
N ALA A 64 -21.02 13.98 -14.31
CA ALA A 64 -21.53 12.96 -13.41
C ALA A 64 -20.56 11.78 -13.31
N ASP A 65 -19.97 11.36 -14.43
CA ASP A 65 -18.99 10.27 -14.46
C ASP A 65 -17.73 10.60 -13.65
N MET A 66 -17.25 11.82 -13.73
CA MET A 66 -16.09 12.27 -12.96
C MET A 66 -16.43 12.33 -11.46
N THR A 67 -17.62 12.82 -11.12
CA THR A 67 -18.09 12.85 -9.73
C THR A 67 -18.15 11.45 -9.15
N THR A 68 -18.68 10.48 -9.90
CA THR A 68 -18.76 9.07 -9.50
C THR A 68 -17.35 8.48 -9.35
N TYR A 69 -16.47 8.73 -10.29
CA TYR A 69 -15.07 8.25 -10.22
C TYR A 69 -14.38 8.75 -8.95
N ARG A 70 -14.49 10.02 -8.65
CA ARG A 70 -13.88 10.62 -7.45
C ARG A 70 -14.48 10.05 -6.17
N GLN A 71 -15.79 9.82 -6.12
CA GLN A 71 -16.45 9.21 -4.97
C GLN A 71 -16.00 7.76 -4.80
N ASP A 72 -15.90 7.00 -5.88
CA ASP A 72 -15.41 5.63 -5.85
C ASP A 72 -13.97 5.56 -5.33
N LEU A 73 -13.11 6.53 -5.70
CA LEU A 73 -11.76 6.62 -5.15
C LEU A 73 -11.76 6.88 -3.64
N ARG A 74 -12.62 7.78 -3.16
CA ARG A 74 -12.73 8.06 -1.72
C ARG A 74 -13.19 6.84 -0.95
N ASP A 75 -14.10 6.07 -1.53
CA ASP A 75 -14.70 4.90 -0.88
C ASP A 75 -13.83 3.64 -1.00
N LEU A 76 -12.85 3.64 -1.89
CA LEU A 76 -12.05 2.44 -2.19
C LEU A 76 -11.43 1.80 -0.95
N PRO A 77 -10.85 2.54 0.02
CA PRO A 77 -10.27 1.91 1.22
C PRO A 77 -11.30 1.37 2.22
N ALA A 78 -12.58 1.72 2.07
CA ALA A 78 -13.61 1.29 3.02
C ALA A 78 -13.73 -0.23 3.04
N GLY A 79 -13.75 -0.81 4.24
CA GLY A 79 -13.85 -2.25 4.43
C GLY A 79 -12.58 -3.04 4.13
N LYS A 80 -11.51 -2.40 3.73
CA LYS A 80 -10.23 -3.05 3.46
C LYS A 80 -9.33 -2.96 4.68
N THR A 81 -8.90 -4.10 5.20
CA THR A 81 -8.10 -4.19 6.41
C THR A 81 -6.81 -4.98 6.24
N THR A 82 -6.65 -5.72 5.14
CA THR A 82 -5.49 -6.58 4.89
C THR A 82 -4.87 -6.30 3.52
N LYS A 83 -3.62 -6.73 3.36
CA LYS A 83 -2.94 -6.69 2.06
C LYS A 83 -3.73 -7.47 1.00
N ALA A 84 -4.32 -8.60 1.36
CA ALA A 84 -5.14 -9.39 0.44
C ALA A 84 -6.35 -8.59 -0.07
N HIS A 85 -7.01 -7.82 0.79
CA HIS A 85 -8.08 -6.92 0.39
C HIS A 85 -7.58 -5.86 -0.59
N VAL A 86 -6.41 -5.28 -0.32
CA VAL A 86 -5.79 -4.27 -1.19
C VAL A 86 -5.47 -4.86 -2.56
N ASP A 87 -4.84 -6.03 -2.60
CA ASP A 87 -4.45 -6.70 -3.85
C ASP A 87 -5.66 -7.10 -4.69
N ALA A 88 -6.77 -7.44 -4.05
CA ALA A 88 -8.02 -7.81 -4.71
C ALA A 88 -8.88 -6.60 -5.13
N ALA A 89 -8.51 -5.40 -4.71
CA ALA A 89 -9.29 -4.20 -4.99
C ALA A 89 -9.32 -3.89 -6.49
N THR A 90 -10.49 -3.48 -6.98
CA THR A 90 -10.65 -3.00 -8.35
C THR A 90 -10.64 -1.48 -8.33
N TRP A 91 -9.65 -0.90 -8.98
CA TRP A 91 -9.55 0.56 -9.09
C TRP A 91 -10.59 1.08 -10.08
N PRO A 92 -11.27 2.21 -9.75
CA PRO A 92 -12.17 2.84 -10.71
C PRO A 92 -11.41 3.30 -11.95
N THR A 93 -12.09 3.28 -13.09
CA THR A 93 -11.52 3.76 -14.35
C THR A 93 -11.79 5.25 -14.51
N LYS A 94 -10.73 6.04 -14.74
CA LYS A 94 -10.86 7.46 -14.96
C LYS A 94 -11.69 7.73 -16.23
N PRO A 95 -12.77 8.52 -16.17
CA PRO A 95 -13.54 8.88 -17.35
C PRO A 95 -12.77 9.83 -18.26
N ALA A 96 -13.19 9.95 -19.50
CA ALA A 96 -12.51 10.76 -20.52
C ALA A 96 -12.54 12.26 -20.23
N ALA A 97 -13.50 12.72 -19.48
CA ALA A 97 -13.59 14.13 -19.09
C ALA A 97 -14.62 14.35 -18.00
#